data_51de6abfaba17e09714b8f04e736614c
#
_entry.id   51de6abfaba17e09714b8f04e736614c
#
_cell.length_a   1.000
_cell.length_b   1.000
_cell.length_c   1.000
_cell.angle_alpha   90.00
_cell.angle_beta   90.00
_cell.angle_gamma   90.00
#
_symmetry.space_group_name_H-M   'P 1'
#
loop_
_entity.id
_entity.type
_entity.pdbx_description
1 polymer ?
#
loop_
_entity_poly.entity_id
_entity_poly.type
_entity_poly.pdbx_seq_one_letter_code
_entity_poly.pdbx_strand_id
1 'polypeptide(L)'
;MLRRDPETELLLADVDDTLEQVLEELGSILHEVGGELVDTSVGSLAVDLVDELAQRLRHPGKRLRPLLTGWGWAVAGGRSDTREELVRVAAALELLQLFALVQDDVMDRSDERRGRPALHVVATERHVAEEGLGDAQLFGDSVAVLVADLALSEATLLASAGTRRVARAWRVMATELVEGQLLDVTHTAGRGRDLAVSRRIGRLKSGRYTITRPLELGALVAGAAPEVVASLVVWGDLVGDAFALRDDLLGVWGDPGLTGKPAGDDLRCGKPTVLLVWAAEMLPERHHHLLEACDAGTLDADGVLALRKAMRSCGVRERAEAAIADLVERSHEAVERIDTDDETRAALRELAHAIGWRSA
;
A
#
# COMPACT_ATOMS: atom_id res chain seq x y z
N MET A 1 -15.92 -2.22 7.76
CA MET A 1 -15.70 -2.99 6.53
C MET A 1 -16.59 -2.37 5.46
N LEU A 2 -16.03 -1.97 4.32
CA LEU A 2 -16.80 -1.36 3.23
C LEU A 2 -17.91 -2.32 2.78
N ARG A 3 -19.12 -1.79 2.59
CA ARG A 3 -20.26 -2.57 2.11
C ARG A 3 -19.96 -3.02 0.68
N ARG A 4 -19.90 -4.31 0.42
CA ARG A 4 -19.73 -4.87 -0.92
C ARG A 4 -21.12 -5.10 -1.48
N ASP A 5 -21.50 -4.32 -2.48
CA ASP A 5 -22.68 -4.55 -3.29
C ASP A 5 -22.39 -5.54 -4.42
N PRO A 6 -23.41 -6.06 -5.12
CA PRO A 6 -23.21 -7.03 -6.19
C PRO A 6 -22.32 -6.56 -7.33
N GLU A 7 -22.29 -5.26 -7.64
CA GLU A 7 -21.47 -4.69 -8.70
C GLU A 7 -19.99 -4.67 -8.31
N THR A 8 -19.70 -4.35 -7.06
CA THR A 8 -18.37 -4.45 -6.46
C THR A 8 -17.85 -5.88 -6.43
N GLU A 9 -18.69 -6.86 -6.05
CA GLU A 9 -18.31 -8.28 -6.05
C GLU A 9 -17.99 -8.76 -7.48
N LEU A 10 -18.79 -8.34 -8.46
CA LEU A 10 -18.55 -8.66 -9.86
C LEU A 10 -17.24 -8.03 -10.38
N LEU A 11 -16.94 -6.77 -10.01
CA LEU A 11 -15.68 -6.14 -10.38
C LEU A 11 -14.48 -6.91 -9.81
N LEU A 12 -14.55 -7.35 -8.56
CA LEU A 12 -13.46 -8.10 -7.94
C LEU A 12 -13.27 -9.48 -8.57
N ALA A 13 -14.35 -10.15 -8.99
CA ALA A 13 -14.27 -11.41 -9.71
C ALA A 13 -13.61 -11.23 -11.08
N ASP A 14 -14.02 -10.21 -11.86
CA ASP A 14 -13.39 -9.88 -13.16
C ASP A 14 -11.89 -9.52 -13.00
N VAL A 15 -11.51 -8.87 -11.88
CA VAL A 15 -10.10 -8.58 -11.56
C VAL A 15 -9.32 -9.87 -11.28
N ASP A 16 -9.90 -10.81 -10.53
CA ASP A 16 -9.25 -12.09 -10.25
C ASP A 16 -9.05 -12.91 -11.53
N ASP A 17 -10.06 -12.99 -12.40
CA ASP A 17 -9.96 -13.65 -13.72
C ASP A 17 -8.86 -13.00 -14.60
N THR A 18 -8.75 -11.67 -14.58
CA THR A 18 -7.70 -10.96 -15.32
C THR A 18 -6.31 -11.26 -14.76
N LEU A 19 -6.16 -11.34 -13.44
CA LEU A 19 -4.88 -11.69 -12.80
C LEU A 19 -4.47 -13.14 -13.12
N GLU A 20 -5.42 -14.09 -13.18
CA GLU A 20 -5.15 -15.46 -13.60
C GLU A 20 -4.67 -15.51 -15.06
N GLN A 21 -5.31 -14.77 -15.97
CA GLN A 21 -4.86 -14.67 -17.38
C GLN A 21 -3.45 -14.12 -17.49
N VAL A 22 -3.10 -13.07 -16.73
CA VAL A 22 -1.74 -12.52 -16.68
C VAL A 22 -0.72 -13.56 -16.24
N LEU A 23 -1.05 -14.35 -15.21
CA LEU A 23 -0.14 -15.41 -14.73
C LEU A 23 0.06 -16.52 -15.77
N GLU A 24 -0.99 -16.93 -16.48
CA GLU A 24 -0.92 -17.93 -17.55
C GLU A 24 -0.06 -17.43 -18.74
N GLU A 25 -0.27 -16.17 -19.16
CA GLU A 25 0.49 -15.56 -20.24
C GLU A 25 1.98 -15.38 -19.85
N LEU A 26 2.26 -14.89 -18.64
CA LEU A 26 3.61 -14.75 -18.13
C LEU A 26 4.33 -16.10 -18.01
N GLY A 27 3.62 -17.16 -17.57
CA GLY A 27 4.14 -18.53 -17.54
C GLY A 27 4.52 -19.03 -18.93
N SER A 28 3.70 -18.77 -19.94
CA SER A 28 3.99 -19.11 -21.34
C SER A 28 5.22 -18.38 -21.86
N ILE A 29 5.33 -17.06 -21.60
CA ILE A 29 6.48 -16.24 -22.00
C ILE A 29 7.77 -16.73 -21.34
N LEU A 30 7.73 -17.02 -20.03
CA LEU A 30 8.93 -17.54 -19.31
C LEU A 30 9.34 -18.92 -19.84
N HIS A 31 8.40 -19.77 -20.20
CA HIS A 31 8.70 -21.03 -20.85
C HIS A 31 9.37 -20.85 -22.22
N GLU A 32 8.91 -19.92 -23.04
CA GLU A 32 9.53 -19.58 -24.33
C GLU A 32 10.96 -19.01 -24.16
N VAL A 33 11.13 -18.09 -23.20
CA VAL A 33 12.43 -17.44 -22.92
C VAL A 33 13.43 -18.38 -22.28
N GLY A 34 12.96 -19.22 -21.33
CA GLY A 34 13.80 -20.17 -20.59
C GLY A 34 14.25 -21.35 -21.45
N GLY A 35 13.44 -21.76 -22.42
CA GLY A 35 13.70 -22.92 -23.28
C GLY A 35 14.03 -24.19 -22.48
N GLU A 36 14.75 -25.12 -23.11
CA GLU A 36 15.22 -26.34 -22.43
C GLU A 36 16.38 -26.09 -21.43
N LEU A 37 16.83 -24.83 -21.27
CA LEU A 37 17.95 -24.46 -20.40
C LEU A 37 17.59 -24.38 -18.91
N VAL A 38 16.30 -24.49 -18.57
CA VAL A 38 15.86 -24.60 -17.15
C VAL A 38 16.13 -26.03 -16.63
N ASP A 39 17.01 -26.80 -17.27
CA ASP A 39 17.36 -28.12 -16.82
C ASP A 39 18.38 -28.06 -15.66
N THR A 40 17.90 -28.37 -14.48
CA THR A 40 18.44 -29.34 -13.53
C THR A 40 19.82 -29.10 -12.90
N SER A 41 20.65 -28.15 -13.33
CA SER A 41 21.97 -27.94 -12.73
C SER A 41 21.96 -27.26 -11.36
N VAL A 42 20.82 -26.58 -11.02
CA VAL A 42 20.64 -25.84 -9.76
C VAL A 42 19.73 -26.58 -8.78
N GLY A 43 19.13 -27.71 -9.20
CA GLY A 43 18.27 -28.54 -8.34
C GLY A 43 17.09 -27.77 -7.73
N SER A 44 16.87 -28.00 -6.45
CA SER A 44 15.79 -27.40 -5.64
C SER A 44 15.95 -25.91 -5.34
N LEU A 45 17.09 -25.29 -5.68
CA LEU A 45 17.26 -23.82 -5.63
C LEU A 45 16.59 -23.08 -6.79
N ALA A 46 16.12 -23.79 -7.82
CA ALA A 46 15.35 -23.18 -8.88
C ALA A 46 14.08 -22.52 -8.32
N VAL A 47 13.84 -21.26 -8.70
CA VAL A 47 12.69 -20.48 -8.28
C VAL A 47 11.76 -20.29 -9.47
N ASP A 48 10.53 -20.77 -9.34
CA ASP A 48 9.46 -20.42 -10.27
C ASP A 48 8.88 -19.06 -9.88
N LEU A 49 9.26 -18.02 -10.64
CA LEU A 49 8.85 -16.64 -10.35
C LEU A 49 7.35 -16.44 -10.52
N VAL A 50 6.69 -17.19 -11.43
CA VAL A 50 5.24 -17.10 -11.64
C VAL A 50 4.50 -17.74 -10.48
N ASP A 51 4.95 -18.91 -9.99
CA ASP A 51 4.34 -19.54 -8.83
C ASP A 51 4.50 -18.67 -7.57
N GLU A 52 5.67 -18.07 -7.35
CA GLU A 52 5.88 -17.12 -6.26
C GLU A 52 4.95 -15.89 -6.36
N LEU A 53 4.73 -15.36 -7.56
CA LEU A 53 3.79 -14.29 -7.82
C LEU A 53 2.34 -14.74 -7.56
N ALA A 54 1.94 -15.89 -8.10
CA ALA A 54 0.63 -16.47 -7.96
C ALA A 54 0.25 -16.76 -6.49
N GLN A 55 1.17 -17.35 -5.73
CA GLN A 55 0.95 -17.62 -4.31
C GLN A 55 0.59 -16.35 -3.51
N ARG A 56 1.15 -15.20 -3.87
CA ARG A 56 0.90 -13.94 -3.18
C ARG A 56 -0.39 -13.26 -3.65
N LEU A 57 -0.73 -13.37 -4.93
CA LEU A 57 -2.00 -12.88 -5.47
C LEU A 57 -3.20 -13.66 -4.94
N ARG A 58 -3.07 -14.99 -4.69
CA ARG A 58 -4.13 -15.82 -4.08
C ARG A 58 -4.47 -15.43 -2.64
N HIS A 59 -3.65 -14.58 -1.99
CA HIS A 59 -3.90 -14.07 -0.65
C HIS A 59 -4.07 -12.54 -0.67
N PRO A 60 -5.13 -12.07 -1.37
CA PRO A 60 -5.37 -10.65 -1.51
C PRO A 60 -5.64 -10.02 -0.14
N GLY A 61 -5.31 -8.73 -0.02
CA GLY A 61 -5.75 -7.95 1.12
C GLY A 61 -7.23 -7.55 1.01
N LYS A 62 -7.52 -6.34 1.46
CA LYS A 62 -8.89 -5.80 1.46
C LYS A 62 -9.39 -5.37 0.08
N ARG A 63 -8.56 -5.45 -0.95
CA ARG A 63 -8.87 -5.01 -2.32
C ARG A 63 -9.33 -3.55 -2.39
N LEU A 64 -8.77 -2.69 -1.54
CA LEU A 64 -9.23 -1.31 -1.42
C LEU A 64 -9.00 -0.50 -2.70
N ARG A 65 -7.89 -0.73 -3.42
CA ARG A 65 -7.55 -0.01 -4.65
C ARG A 65 -8.50 -0.34 -5.79
N PRO A 66 -8.79 -1.60 -6.13
CA PRO A 66 -9.84 -1.96 -7.08
C PRO A 66 -11.21 -1.36 -6.72
N LEU A 67 -11.59 -1.40 -5.44
CA LEU A 67 -12.84 -0.81 -4.96
C LEU A 67 -12.91 0.70 -5.22
N LEU A 68 -11.85 1.43 -4.89
CA LEU A 68 -11.78 2.88 -5.11
C LEU A 68 -11.73 3.25 -6.59
N THR A 69 -11.11 2.42 -7.43
CA THR A 69 -11.15 2.59 -8.89
C THR A 69 -12.59 2.43 -9.40
N GLY A 70 -13.32 1.42 -8.92
CA GLY A 70 -14.75 1.26 -9.19
C GLY A 70 -15.58 2.46 -8.75
N TRP A 71 -15.32 3.00 -7.56
CA TRP A 71 -15.98 4.22 -7.06
C TRP A 71 -15.71 5.44 -7.93
N GLY A 72 -14.45 5.68 -8.33
CA GLY A 72 -14.10 6.78 -9.21
C GLY A 72 -14.80 6.67 -10.57
N TRP A 73 -14.88 5.44 -11.11
CA TRP A 73 -15.58 5.15 -12.35
C TRP A 73 -17.11 5.38 -12.23
N ALA A 74 -17.72 4.91 -11.17
CA ALA A 74 -19.16 5.06 -10.93
C ALA A 74 -19.55 6.53 -10.73
N VAL A 75 -18.81 7.28 -9.90
CA VAL A 75 -19.03 8.74 -9.67
C VAL A 75 -18.97 9.53 -10.98
N ALA A 76 -18.11 9.10 -11.91
CA ALA A 76 -17.94 9.74 -13.21
C ALA A 76 -18.95 9.25 -14.27
N GLY A 77 -19.99 8.50 -13.89
CA GLY A 77 -21.01 7.99 -14.80
C GLY A 77 -20.48 6.89 -15.71
N GLY A 78 -19.71 5.97 -15.15
CA GLY A 78 -19.08 4.85 -15.87
C GLY A 78 -20.07 4.04 -16.70
N ARG A 79 -19.63 3.59 -17.87
CA ARG A 79 -20.46 2.91 -18.87
C ARG A 79 -19.90 1.52 -19.17
N SER A 80 -20.77 0.64 -19.64
CA SER A 80 -20.40 -0.75 -19.97
C SER A 80 -19.26 -0.86 -20.99
N ASP A 81 -19.15 0.11 -21.92
CA ASP A 81 -18.09 0.14 -22.94
C ASP A 81 -16.69 0.51 -22.39
N THR A 82 -16.61 1.03 -21.18
CA THR A 82 -15.34 1.31 -20.47
C THR A 82 -15.03 0.31 -19.35
N ARG A 83 -15.90 -0.70 -19.14
CA ARG A 83 -15.74 -1.67 -18.05
C ARG A 83 -14.48 -2.52 -18.18
N GLU A 84 -14.14 -2.94 -19.39
CA GLU A 84 -12.93 -3.74 -19.63
C GLU A 84 -11.66 -2.97 -19.26
N GLU A 85 -11.58 -1.68 -19.60
CA GLU A 85 -10.46 -0.82 -19.16
C GLU A 85 -10.45 -0.63 -17.65
N LEU A 86 -11.61 -0.50 -16.99
CA LEU A 86 -11.73 -0.44 -15.55
C LEU A 86 -11.13 -1.68 -14.87
N VAL A 87 -11.51 -2.87 -15.34
CA VAL A 87 -11.02 -4.16 -14.80
C VAL A 87 -9.50 -4.27 -14.96
N ARG A 88 -8.95 -3.94 -16.15
CA ARG A 88 -7.51 -3.94 -16.39
C ARG A 88 -6.75 -3.01 -15.46
N VAL A 89 -7.24 -1.78 -15.26
CA VAL A 89 -6.61 -0.81 -14.35
C VAL A 89 -6.69 -1.28 -12.91
N ALA A 90 -7.82 -1.85 -12.50
CA ALA A 90 -8.01 -2.41 -11.17
C ALA A 90 -7.08 -3.61 -10.89
N ALA A 91 -6.90 -4.50 -11.87
CA ALA A 91 -5.93 -5.61 -11.82
C ALA A 91 -4.48 -5.10 -11.76
N ALA A 92 -4.14 -4.09 -12.58
CA ALA A 92 -2.84 -3.43 -12.54
C ALA A 92 -2.50 -2.89 -11.14
N LEU A 93 -3.48 -2.34 -10.43
CA LEU A 93 -3.29 -1.82 -9.07
C LEU A 93 -3.00 -2.92 -8.04
N GLU A 94 -3.52 -4.13 -8.21
CA GLU A 94 -3.18 -5.26 -7.35
C GLU A 94 -1.75 -5.77 -7.59
N LEU A 95 -1.32 -5.84 -8.85
CA LEU A 95 0.07 -6.16 -9.19
C LEU A 95 1.04 -5.09 -8.67
N LEU A 96 0.73 -3.80 -8.84
CA LEU A 96 1.52 -2.70 -8.28
C LEU A 96 1.56 -2.76 -6.75
N GLN A 97 0.46 -3.15 -6.10
CA GLN A 97 0.42 -3.36 -4.66
C GLN A 97 1.34 -4.51 -4.23
N LEU A 98 1.38 -5.58 -4.99
CA LEU A 98 2.29 -6.70 -4.71
C LEU A 98 3.74 -6.26 -4.84
N PHE A 99 4.11 -5.59 -5.93
CA PHE A 99 5.42 -4.96 -6.10
C PHE A 99 5.80 -4.11 -4.89
N ALA A 100 4.94 -3.16 -4.51
CA ALA A 100 5.21 -2.24 -3.41
C ALA A 100 5.41 -2.96 -2.07
N LEU A 101 4.59 -3.98 -1.76
CA LEU A 101 4.69 -4.73 -0.52
C LEU A 101 5.96 -5.58 -0.45
N VAL A 102 6.31 -6.26 -1.55
CA VAL A 102 7.49 -7.13 -1.59
C VAL A 102 8.78 -6.31 -1.46
N GLN A 103 8.88 -5.17 -2.15
CA GLN A 103 10.03 -4.29 -2.02
C GLN A 103 10.10 -3.61 -0.65
N ASP A 104 8.97 -3.17 -0.09
CA ASP A 104 8.89 -2.61 1.26
C ASP A 104 9.40 -3.62 2.32
N ASP A 105 9.00 -4.89 2.21
CA ASP A 105 9.46 -5.95 3.12
C ASP A 105 10.97 -6.15 3.08
N VAL A 106 11.59 -6.10 1.90
CA VAL A 106 13.06 -6.17 1.74
C VAL A 106 13.74 -4.95 2.34
N MET A 107 13.23 -3.73 2.05
CA MET A 107 13.84 -2.47 2.52
C MET A 107 13.72 -2.30 4.03
N ASP A 108 12.59 -2.70 4.61
CA ASP A 108 12.28 -2.57 6.04
C ASP A 108 12.77 -3.78 6.87
N ARG A 109 13.29 -4.83 6.22
CA ARG A 109 13.63 -6.11 6.86
C ARG A 109 12.45 -6.70 7.64
N SER A 110 11.26 -6.63 7.05
CA SER A 110 10.04 -7.16 7.66
C SER A 110 9.97 -8.67 7.48
N ASP A 111 9.99 -9.43 8.57
CA ASP A 111 9.96 -10.90 8.50
C ASP A 111 8.60 -11.45 8.07
N GLU A 112 7.51 -10.70 8.33
CA GLU A 112 6.14 -11.16 8.11
C GLU A 112 5.30 -10.13 7.36
N ARG A 113 4.42 -10.64 6.49
CA ARG A 113 3.39 -9.88 5.80
C ARG A 113 2.05 -10.62 5.84
N ARG A 114 1.01 -10.00 6.42
CA ARG A 114 -0.34 -10.58 6.55
C ARG A 114 -0.35 -11.93 7.29
N GLY A 115 0.46 -12.07 8.36
CA GLY A 115 0.57 -13.27 9.15
C GLY A 115 1.27 -14.43 8.45
N ARG A 116 2.06 -14.15 7.41
CA ARG A 116 2.87 -15.12 6.66
C ARG A 116 4.30 -14.60 6.53
N PRO A 117 5.30 -15.49 6.42
CA PRO A 117 6.66 -15.06 6.13
C PRO A 117 6.73 -14.22 4.85
N ALA A 118 7.51 -13.14 4.88
CA ALA A 118 7.79 -12.32 3.72
C ALA A 118 8.55 -13.13 2.64
N LEU A 119 8.47 -12.69 1.37
CA LEU A 119 9.06 -13.45 0.26
C LEU A 119 10.55 -13.65 0.41
N HIS A 120 11.28 -12.60 0.79
CA HIS A 120 12.73 -12.68 0.99
C HIS A 120 13.11 -13.66 2.11
N VAL A 121 12.28 -13.79 3.16
CA VAL A 121 12.50 -14.79 4.24
C VAL A 121 12.30 -16.21 3.70
N VAL A 122 11.20 -16.48 2.99
CA VAL A 122 10.93 -17.80 2.39
C VAL A 122 12.04 -18.23 1.46
N ALA A 123 12.53 -17.31 0.62
CA ALA A 123 13.62 -17.62 -0.31
C ALA A 123 14.96 -17.81 0.42
N THR A 124 15.24 -17.05 1.49
CA THR A 124 16.41 -17.25 2.35
C THR A 124 16.39 -18.62 3.02
N GLU A 125 15.24 -19.02 3.60
CA GLU A 125 15.07 -20.33 4.24
C GLU A 125 15.25 -21.48 3.25
N ARG A 126 14.72 -21.33 2.01
CA ARG A 126 14.95 -22.31 0.92
C ARG A 126 16.44 -22.46 0.61
N HIS A 127 17.17 -21.33 0.46
CA HIS A 127 18.61 -21.36 0.20
C HIS A 127 19.37 -22.11 1.29
N VAL A 128 19.02 -21.89 2.56
CA VAL A 128 19.66 -22.59 3.69
C VAL A 128 19.31 -24.08 3.71
N ALA A 129 18.03 -24.42 3.49
CA ALA A 129 17.55 -25.80 3.50
C ALA A 129 18.18 -26.68 2.40
N GLU A 130 18.47 -26.05 1.25
CA GLU A 130 19.07 -26.72 0.09
C GLU A 130 20.61 -26.59 0.04
N GLU A 131 21.22 -26.17 1.14
CA GLU A 131 22.68 -26.01 1.26
C GLU A 131 23.30 -25.13 0.15
N GLY A 132 22.58 -24.05 -0.25
CA GLY A 132 23.00 -23.12 -1.28
C GLY A 132 24.33 -22.44 -0.95
N LEU A 133 25.10 -22.09 -1.98
CA LEU A 133 26.40 -21.42 -1.82
C LEU A 133 26.21 -19.88 -1.72
N GLY A 134 27.04 -19.23 -0.92
CA GLY A 134 27.12 -17.81 -0.78
C GLY A 134 26.20 -17.27 0.33
N ASP A 135 25.77 -16.00 0.20
CA ASP A 135 24.96 -15.31 1.19
C ASP A 135 23.46 -15.61 0.98
N ALA A 136 22.88 -16.34 1.90
CA ALA A 136 21.46 -16.73 1.85
C ALA A 136 20.51 -15.53 1.91
N GLN A 137 20.85 -14.49 2.68
CA GLN A 137 20.03 -13.27 2.76
C GLN A 137 20.05 -12.52 1.43
N LEU A 138 21.20 -12.36 0.81
CA LEU A 138 21.32 -11.73 -0.51
C LEU A 138 20.54 -12.52 -1.57
N PHE A 139 20.54 -13.85 -1.50
CA PHE A 139 19.73 -14.69 -2.38
C PHE A 139 18.24 -14.41 -2.18
N GLY A 140 17.77 -14.40 -0.93
CA GLY A 140 16.37 -14.11 -0.59
C GLY A 140 15.91 -12.74 -1.07
N ASP A 141 16.70 -11.69 -0.78
CA ASP A 141 16.45 -10.33 -1.23
C ASP A 141 16.39 -10.24 -2.77
N SER A 142 17.31 -10.92 -3.47
CA SER A 142 17.37 -10.91 -4.94
C SER A 142 16.14 -11.57 -5.57
N VAL A 143 15.71 -12.71 -5.04
CA VAL A 143 14.48 -13.39 -5.51
C VAL A 143 13.26 -12.47 -5.31
N ALA A 144 13.14 -11.83 -4.15
CA ALA A 144 12.04 -10.93 -3.85
C ALA A 144 12.01 -9.74 -4.83
N VAL A 145 13.17 -9.13 -5.11
CA VAL A 145 13.27 -8.01 -6.08
C VAL A 145 12.83 -8.47 -7.48
N LEU A 146 13.28 -9.64 -7.95
CA LEU A 146 12.92 -10.15 -9.28
C LEU A 146 11.40 -10.43 -9.41
N VAL A 147 10.77 -11.01 -8.41
CA VAL A 147 9.30 -11.21 -8.39
C VAL A 147 8.57 -9.86 -8.40
N ALA A 148 9.07 -8.88 -7.64
CA ALA A 148 8.51 -7.54 -7.62
C ALA A 148 8.63 -6.85 -8.99
N ASP A 149 9.77 -6.98 -9.67
CA ASP A 149 10.00 -6.40 -11.00
C ASP A 149 9.04 -6.98 -12.04
N LEU A 150 8.77 -8.29 -12.02
CA LEU A 150 7.75 -8.89 -12.87
C LEU A 150 6.37 -8.32 -12.58
N ALA A 151 5.98 -8.21 -11.31
CA ALA A 151 4.71 -7.62 -10.92
C ALA A 151 4.56 -6.17 -11.42
N LEU A 152 5.62 -5.35 -11.33
CA LEU A 152 5.63 -3.97 -11.83
C LEU A 152 5.53 -3.92 -13.36
N SER A 153 6.22 -4.83 -14.07
CA SER A 153 6.17 -4.93 -15.52
C SER A 153 4.74 -5.19 -15.99
N GLU A 154 4.10 -6.22 -15.46
CA GLU A 154 2.72 -6.58 -15.81
C GLU A 154 1.71 -5.49 -15.41
N ALA A 155 1.86 -4.90 -14.23
CA ALA A 155 1.04 -3.78 -13.79
C ALA A 155 1.10 -2.61 -14.78
N THR A 156 2.30 -2.30 -15.26
CA THR A 156 2.52 -1.19 -16.21
C THR A 156 1.96 -1.52 -17.59
N LEU A 157 2.09 -2.76 -18.06
CA LEU A 157 1.52 -3.23 -19.31
C LEU A 157 0.00 -3.06 -19.31
N LEU A 158 -0.70 -3.59 -18.29
CA LEU A 158 -2.14 -3.49 -18.16
C LEU A 158 -2.65 -2.04 -18.11
N ALA A 159 -2.01 -1.20 -17.29
CA ALA A 159 -2.41 0.19 -17.13
C ALA A 159 -2.12 1.06 -18.35
N SER A 160 -1.09 0.71 -19.15
CA SER A 160 -0.69 1.47 -20.34
C SER A 160 -1.51 1.15 -21.57
N ALA A 161 -2.30 0.09 -21.58
CA ALA A 161 -3.16 -0.32 -22.67
C ALA A 161 -4.40 0.61 -22.86
N GLY A 162 -4.66 1.51 -21.90
CA GLY A 162 -5.78 2.43 -21.92
C GLY A 162 -5.50 3.77 -22.61
N THR A 163 -6.31 4.77 -22.27
CA THR A 163 -6.17 6.12 -22.84
C THR A 163 -4.87 6.81 -22.40
N ARG A 164 -4.41 7.81 -23.16
CA ARG A 164 -3.25 8.63 -22.78
C ARG A 164 -3.43 9.32 -21.42
N ARG A 165 -4.66 9.68 -21.04
CA ARG A 165 -4.95 10.30 -19.72
C ARG A 165 -4.72 9.29 -18.60
N VAL A 166 -5.21 8.07 -18.75
CA VAL A 166 -5.01 6.96 -17.80
C VAL A 166 -3.52 6.62 -17.67
N ALA A 167 -2.83 6.40 -18.80
CA ALA A 167 -1.39 6.11 -18.81
C ALA A 167 -0.54 7.22 -18.13
N ARG A 168 -0.91 8.51 -18.32
CA ARG A 168 -0.25 9.62 -17.62
C ARG A 168 -0.51 9.60 -16.12
N ALA A 169 -1.76 9.39 -15.68
CA ALA A 169 -2.10 9.33 -14.26
C ALA A 169 -1.42 8.15 -13.56
N TRP A 170 -1.37 6.99 -14.21
CA TRP A 170 -0.60 5.83 -13.76
C TRP A 170 0.87 6.18 -13.53
N ARG A 171 1.51 6.80 -14.53
CA ARG A 171 2.91 7.20 -14.43
C ARG A 171 3.16 8.18 -13.28
N VAL A 172 2.25 9.14 -13.07
CA VAL A 172 2.33 10.08 -11.93
C VAL A 172 2.23 9.32 -10.61
N MET A 173 1.26 8.41 -10.48
CA MET A 173 1.06 7.59 -9.28
C MET A 173 2.30 6.74 -8.96
N ALA A 174 2.85 6.02 -9.95
CA ALA A 174 4.04 5.20 -9.76
C ALA A 174 5.26 6.05 -9.35
N THR A 175 5.42 7.24 -9.94
CA THR A 175 6.49 8.17 -9.57
C THR A 175 6.30 8.70 -8.15
N GLU A 176 5.08 9.07 -7.75
CA GLU A 176 4.76 9.50 -6.38
C GLU A 176 5.05 8.40 -5.35
N LEU A 177 4.70 7.14 -5.67
CA LEU A 177 4.97 5.99 -4.79
C LEU A 177 6.48 5.80 -4.56
N VAL A 178 7.28 5.84 -5.64
CA VAL A 178 8.75 5.70 -5.56
C VAL A 178 9.37 6.88 -4.80
N GLU A 179 8.94 8.11 -5.06
CA GLU A 179 9.39 9.29 -4.32
C GLU A 179 9.04 9.20 -2.83
N GLY A 180 7.81 8.74 -2.51
CA GLY A 180 7.37 8.53 -1.12
C GLY A 180 8.24 7.49 -0.41
N GLN A 181 8.57 6.39 -1.08
CA GLN A 181 9.45 5.34 -0.55
C GLN A 181 10.89 5.84 -0.36
N LEU A 182 11.43 6.61 -1.32
CA LEU A 182 12.75 7.21 -1.20
C LEU A 182 12.84 8.16 0.01
N LEU A 183 11.81 9.00 0.21
CA LEU A 183 11.73 9.88 1.37
C LEU A 183 11.67 9.08 2.67
N ASP A 184 10.91 7.99 2.72
CA ASP A 184 10.83 7.12 3.90
C ASP A 184 12.20 6.52 4.25
N VAL A 185 12.87 5.88 3.30
CA VAL A 185 14.20 5.30 3.48
C VAL A 185 15.24 6.35 3.91
N THR A 186 15.27 7.50 3.24
CA THR A 186 16.29 8.52 3.52
C THR A 186 16.07 9.21 4.86
N HIS A 187 14.82 9.45 5.27
CA HIS A 187 14.51 10.09 6.55
C HIS A 187 14.62 9.12 7.72
N THR A 188 14.33 7.84 7.52
CA THR A 188 14.65 6.78 8.49
C THR A 188 16.16 6.73 8.74
N ALA A 189 16.98 6.68 7.69
CA ALA A 189 18.44 6.68 7.81
C ALA A 189 19.00 7.98 8.40
N GLY A 190 18.41 9.13 8.06
CA GLY A 190 18.81 10.47 8.54
C GLY A 190 18.25 10.84 9.91
N ARG A 191 17.39 10.00 10.51
CA ARG A 191 16.73 10.27 11.80
C ARG A 191 15.98 11.61 11.84
N GLY A 192 15.40 11.98 10.69
CA GLY A 192 14.69 13.25 10.52
C GLY A 192 13.32 13.22 11.19
N ARG A 193 13.01 14.29 11.97
CA ARG A 193 11.70 14.50 12.61
C ARG A 193 11.08 15.81 12.14
N ASP A 194 10.76 15.87 10.87
CA ASP A 194 10.09 17.02 10.25
C ASP A 194 8.64 16.67 9.92
N LEU A 195 7.69 17.41 10.48
CA LEU A 195 6.26 17.16 10.31
C LEU A 195 5.81 17.28 8.85
N ALA A 196 6.35 18.24 8.10
CA ALA A 196 5.98 18.42 6.69
C ALA A 196 6.46 17.24 5.85
N VAL A 197 7.67 16.75 6.13
CA VAL A 197 8.24 15.56 5.46
C VAL A 197 7.47 14.31 5.84
N SER A 198 7.21 14.06 7.14
CA SER A 198 6.42 12.89 7.58
C SER A 198 5.04 12.86 6.94
N ARG A 199 4.36 14.01 6.87
CA ARG A 199 3.08 14.13 6.15
C ARG A 199 3.21 13.87 4.65
N ARG A 200 4.30 14.33 4.03
CA ARG A 200 4.57 14.08 2.61
C ARG A 200 4.81 12.59 2.34
N ILE A 201 5.57 11.90 3.19
CA ILE A 201 5.78 10.44 3.11
C ILE A 201 4.42 9.73 3.18
N GLY A 202 3.62 9.98 4.23
CA GLY A 202 2.30 9.38 4.39
C GLY A 202 1.37 9.64 3.20
N ARG A 203 1.37 10.88 2.66
CA ARG A 203 0.58 11.24 1.49
C ARG A 203 1.00 10.50 0.23
N LEU A 204 2.31 10.45 -0.10
CA LEU A 204 2.79 9.86 -1.35
C LEU A 204 2.84 8.33 -1.29
N LYS A 205 3.40 7.76 -0.21
CA LYS A 205 3.59 6.32 -0.05
C LYS A 205 2.27 5.59 0.22
N SER A 206 1.35 6.20 0.98
CA SER A 206 0.13 5.54 1.45
C SER A 206 -1.16 6.20 0.93
N GLY A 207 -1.38 7.47 1.21
CA GLY A 207 -2.66 8.14 0.97
C GLY A 207 -3.03 8.25 -0.50
N ARG A 208 -2.21 8.91 -1.30
CA ARG A 208 -2.46 9.08 -2.74
C ARG A 208 -2.47 7.75 -3.47
N TYR A 209 -1.48 6.93 -3.22
CA TYR A 209 -1.35 5.63 -3.86
C TYR A 209 -2.54 4.71 -3.58
N THR A 210 -3.12 4.76 -2.36
CA THR A 210 -4.21 3.87 -1.97
C THR A 210 -5.58 4.45 -2.24
N ILE A 211 -5.76 5.77 -2.11
CA ILE A 211 -7.08 6.43 -2.16
C ILE A 211 -7.20 7.32 -3.40
N THR A 212 -6.41 8.39 -3.48
CA THR A 212 -6.61 9.46 -4.46
C THR A 212 -6.42 8.96 -5.90
N ARG A 213 -5.32 8.25 -6.17
CA ARG A 213 -4.96 7.82 -7.51
C ARG A 213 -5.85 6.71 -8.07
N PRO A 214 -6.28 5.69 -7.29
CA PRO A 214 -7.29 4.75 -7.76
C PRO A 214 -8.62 5.43 -8.13
N LEU A 215 -9.12 6.37 -7.34
CA LEU A 215 -10.31 7.17 -7.67
C LEU A 215 -10.12 7.97 -8.96
N GLU A 216 -8.99 8.67 -9.10
CA GLU A 216 -8.66 9.43 -10.30
C GLU A 216 -8.61 8.52 -11.53
N LEU A 217 -7.94 7.38 -11.45
CA LEU A 217 -7.84 6.42 -12.55
C LEU A 217 -9.23 5.91 -12.98
N GLY A 218 -10.09 5.55 -12.03
CA GLY A 218 -11.45 5.12 -12.33
C GLY A 218 -12.26 6.21 -13.04
N ALA A 219 -12.20 7.45 -12.57
CA ALA A 219 -12.87 8.58 -13.20
C ALA A 219 -12.33 8.86 -14.62
N LEU A 220 -11.01 8.72 -14.82
CA LEU A 220 -10.40 8.88 -16.14
C LEU A 220 -10.81 7.79 -17.12
N VAL A 221 -10.96 6.54 -16.67
CA VAL A 221 -11.49 5.41 -17.44
C VAL A 221 -12.92 5.70 -17.90
N ALA A 222 -13.76 6.24 -17.01
CA ALA A 222 -15.11 6.66 -17.34
C ALA A 222 -15.17 7.86 -18.31
N GLY A 223 -14.03 8.50 -18.62
CA GLY A 223 -13.97 9.67 -19.49
C GLY A 223 -14.40 10.99 -18.79
N ALA A 224 -14.28 11.06 -17.46
CA ALA A 224 -14.68 12.22 -16.67
C ALA A 224 -14.10 13.55 -17.19
N ALA A 225 -14.91 14.62 -17.04
CA ALA A 225 -14.44 15.98 -17.26
C ALA A 225 -13.35 16.37 -16.26
N PRO A 226 -12.42 17.28 -16.63
CA PRO A 226 -11.32 17.68 -15.75
C PRO A 226 -11.78 18.20 -14.37
N GLU A 227 -12.93 18.85 -14.31
CA GLU A 227 -13.53 19.45 -13.10
C GLU A 227 -13.97 18.36 -12.11
N VAL A 228 -14.57 17.27 -12.62
CA VAL A 228 -14.97 16.10 -11.81
C VAL A 228 -13.72 15.40 -11.25
N VAL A 229 -12.71 15.17 -12.09
CA VAL A 229 -11.43 14.58 -11.66
C VAL A 229 -10.78 15.45 -10.59
N ALA A 230 -10.73 16.78 -10.78
CA ALA A 230 -10.13 17.69 -9.81
C ALA A 230 -10.86 17.66 -8.44
N SER A 231 -12.21 17.63 -8.44
CA SER A 231 -12.99 17.52 -7.22
C SER A 231 -12.77 16.19 -6.49
N LEU A 232 -12.70 15.07 -7.23
CA LEU A 232 -12.38 13.75 -6.67
C LEU A 232 -10.98 13.70 -6.08
N VAL A 233 -10.00 14.34 -6.73
CA VAL A 233 -8.61 14.43 -6.21
C VAL A 233 -8.57 15.21 -4.91
N VAL A 234 -9.29 16.33 -4.79
CA VAL A 234 -9.36 17.11 -3.55
C VAL A 234 -9.96 16.28 -2.42
N TRP A 235 -11.07 15.62 -2.66
CA TRP A 235 -11.70 14.73 -1.71
C TRP A 235 -10.79 13.56 -1.34
N GLY A 236 -10.20 12.92 -2.34
CA GLY A 236 -9.30 11.79 -2.20
C GLY A 236 -8.04 12.13 -1.39
N ASP A 237 -7.46 13.33 -1.54
CA ASP A 237 -6.30 13.76 -0.77
C ASP A 237 -6.63 13.92 0.72
N LEU A 238 -7.81 14.42 1.08
CA LEU A 238 -8.26 14.51 2.47
C LEU A 238 -8.46 13.13 3.11
N VAL A 239 -9.16 12.23 2.41
CA VAL A 239 -9.37 10.85 2.87
C VAL A 239 -8.08 10.05 2.86
N GLY A 240 -7.19 10.29 1.91
CA GLY A 240 -5.87 9.68 1.82
C GLY A 240 -4.94 10.09 2.97
N ASP A 241 -4.95 11.36 3.37
CA ASP A 241 -4.21 11.84 4.54
C ASP A 241 -4.77 11.20 5.83
N ALA A 242 -6.10 11.07 5.96
CA ALA A 242 -6.73 10.36 7.08
C ALA A 242 -6.37 8.87 7.09
N PHE A 243 -6.33 8.23 5.91
CA PHE A 243 -5.90 6.85 5.74
C PHE A 243 -4.46 6.63 6.21
N ALA A 244 -3.53 7.48 5.76
CA ALA A 244 -2.12 7.37 6.14
C ALA A 244 -1.90 7.56 7.65
N LEU A 245 -2.56 8.56 8.25
CA LEU A 245 -2.45 8.79 9.68
C LEU A 245 -3.10 7.65 10.51
N ARG A 246 -4.19 7.04 10.00
CA ARG A 246 -4.78 5.85 10.61
C ARG A 246 -3.85 4.64 10.49
N ASP A 247 -3.11 4.51 9.39
CA ASP A 247 -2.11 3.46 9.21
C ASP A 247 -0.99 3.58 10.24
N ASP A 248 -0.45 4.79 10.44
CA ASP A 248 0.52 5.09 11.50
C ASP A 248 -0.02 4.71 12.89
N LEU A 249 -1.29 5.06 13.19
CA LEU A 249 -1.94 4.69 14.47
C LEU A 249 -2.02 3.17 14.65
N LEU A 250 -2.37 2.45 13.60
CA LEU A 250 -2.46 0.98 13.62
C LEU A 250 -1.07 0.35 13.74
N GLY A 251 -0.04 0.91 13.11
CA GLY A 251 1.35 0.48 13.25
C GLY A 251 1.85 0.57 14.69
N VAL A 252 1.38 1.57 15.46
CA VAL A 252 1.77 1.74 16.87
C VAL A 252 0.85 1.01 17.85
N TRP A 253 -0.49 1.11 17.69
CA TRP A 253 -1.48 0.60 18.67
C TRP A 253 -2.46 -0.42 18.11
N GLY A 254 -2.31 -0.86 16.86
CA GLY A 254 -3.19 -1.87 16.27
C GLY A 254 -3.10 -3.23 16.98
N ASP A 255 -4.15 -4.02 16.82
CA ASP A 255 -4.15 -5.42 17.24
C ASP A 255 -3.40 -6.27 16.21
N PRO A 256 -2.31 -6.95 16.59
CA PRO A 256 -1.56 -7.81 15.66
C PRO A 256 -2.41 -8.86 14.94
N GLY A 257 -3.43 -9.41 15.64
CA GLY A 257 -4.36 -10.37 15.04
C GLY A 257 -5.22 -9.79 13.91
N LEU A 258 -5.41 -8.45 13.88
CA LEU A 258 -6.15 -7.75 12.84
C LEU A 258 -5.24 -7.10 11.80
N THR A 259 -4.09 -6.58 12.20
CA THR A 259 -3.16 -5.86 11.32
C THR A 259 -2.21 -6.79 10.58
N GLY A 260 -1.97 -8.01 11.09
CA GLY A 260 -1.04 -8.98 10.53
C GLY A 260 0.43 -8.59 10.67
N LYS A 261 0.75 -7.63 11.56
CA LYS A 261 2.12 -7.21 11.92
C LYS A 261 2.23 -7.01 13.43
N PRO A 262 3.42 -7.19 14.02
CA PRO A 262 3.66 -6.87 15.42
C PRO A 262 3.35 -5.40 15.73
N ALA A 263 2.64 -5.14 16.83
CA ALA A 263 2.32 -3.78 17.22
C ALA A 263 3.59 -3.03 17.69
N GLY A 264 3.81 -1.82 17.14
CA GLY A 264 4.97 -0.99 17.46
C GLY A 264 6.20 -1.25 16.60
N ASP A 265 6.04 -1.97 15.48
CA ASP A 265 7.13 -2.21 14.53
C ASP A 265 7.70 -0.91 13.96
N ASP A 266 6.85 0.05 13.62
CA ASP A 266 7.26 1.39 13.17
C ASP A 266 8.12 2.13 14.21
N LEU A 267 7.89 1.88 15.51
CA LEU A 267 8.72 2.45 16.59
C LEU A 267 10.08 1.73 16.69
N ARG A 268 10.10 0.41 16.46
CA ARG A 268 11.35 -0.36 16.47
C ARG A 268 12.27 0.04 15.32
N CYS A 269 11.68 0.28 14.14
CA CYS A 269 12.41 0.72 12.94
C CYS A 269 12.73 2.22 12.93
N GLY A 270 12.21 3.01 13.89
CA GLY A 270 12.42 4.45 13.93
C GLY A 270 11.83 5.20 12.74
N LYS A 271 10.73 4.68 12.15
CA LYS A 271 10.13 5.28 10.95
C LYS A 271 9.71 6.73 11.19
N PRO A 272 9.93 7.65 10.23
CA PRO A 272 9.66 9.08 10.38
C PRO A 272 8.16 9.40 10.27
N THR A 273 7.35 8.73 11.11
CA THR A 273 5.89 8.92 11.13
C THR A 273 5.50 10.23 11.80
N VAL A 274 4.31 10.74 11.45
CA VAL A 274 3.71 11.92 12.10
C VAL A 274 3.60 11.70 13.62
N LEU A 275 3.34 10.47 14.07
CA LEU A 275 3.23 10.13 15.48
C LEU A 275 4.54 10.30 16.23
N LEU A 276 5.68 9.90 15.63
CA LEU A 276 7.00 10.09 16.25
C LEU A 276 7.43 11.55 16.29
N VAL A 277 7.04 12.37 15.30
CA VAL A 277 7.26 13.83 15.37
C VAL A 277 6.49 14.42 16.53
N TRP A 278 5.21 14.11 16.67
CA TRP A 278 4.41 14.58 17.81
C TRP A 278 4.90 14.03 19.15
N ALA A 279 5.40 12.79 19.17
CA ALA A 279 6.01 12.25 20.39
C ALA A 279 7.25 13.06 20.82
N ALA A 280 8.09 13.47 19.89
CA ALA A 280 9.25 14.32 20.18
C ALA A 280 8.85 15.70 20.75
N GLU A 281 7.70 16.26 20.29
CA GLU A 281 7.16 17.53 20.79
C GLU A 281 6.50 17.41 22.18
N MET A 282 5.85 16.27 22.47
CA MET A 282 4.90 16.14 23.58
C MET A 282 5.41 15.29 24.74
N LEU A 283 6.42 14.44 24.51
CA LEU A 283 6.94 13.57 25.59
C LEU A 283 7.68 14.37 26.64
N PRO A 284 7.43 14.12 27.95
CA PRO A 284 8.25 14.66 29.01
C PRO A 284 9.71 14.20 28.91
N GLU A 285 10.65 15.07 29.32
CA GLU A 285 12.10 14.84 29.25
C GLU A 285 12.55 13.48 29.80
N ARG A 286 11.93 13.02 30.88
CA ARG A 286 12.21 11.69 31.47
C ARG A 286 12.02 10.51 30.52
N HIS A 287 11.34 10.70 29.38
CA HIS A 287 11.08 9.66 28.37
C HIS A 287 11.87 9.88 27.07
N HIS A 288 12.68 10.94 26.95
CA HIS A 288 13.45 11.21 25.73
C HIS A 288 14.45 10.10 25.41
N HIS A 289 15.00 9.41 26.41
CA HIS A 289 15.85 8.24 26.20
C HIS A 289 15.19 7.11 25.39
N LEU A 290 13.85 7.00 25.41
CA LEU A 290 13.10 6.04 24.58
C LEU A 290 13.08 6.47 23.10
N LEU A 291 13.00 7.79 22.84
CA LEU A 291 13.12 8.31 21.46
C LEU A 291 14.54 8.15 20.93
N GLU A 292 15.56 8.39 21.77
CA GLU A 292 16.96 8.17 21.42
C GLU A 292 17.24 6.70 21.09
N ALA A 293 16.69 5.76 21.86
CA ALA A 293 16.78 4.33 21.60
C ALA A 293 16.04 3.92 20.31
N CYS A 294 14.86 4.53 20.04
CA CYS A 294 14.13 4.38 18.79
C CYS A 294 14.96 4.83 17.59
N ASP A 295 15.56 6.04 17.66
CA ASP A 295 16.42 6.58 16.62
C ASP A 295 17.72 5.78 16.41
N ALA A 296 18.21 5.17 17.48
CA ALA A 296 19.39 4.31 17.41
C ALA A 296 19.10 2.90 16.86
N GLY A 297 17.81 2.53 16.70
CA GLY A 297 17.41 1.16 16.33
C GLY A 297 17.70 0.13 17.42
N THR A 298 17.81 0.58 18.70
CA THR A 298 18.15 -0.26 19.86
C THR A 298 16.96 -0.49 20.79
N LEU A 299 15.76 -0.09 20.37
CA LEU A 299 14.54 -0.22 21.16
C LEU A 299 14.12 -1.70 21.20
N ASP A 300 14.22 -2.31 22.38
CA ASP A 300 13.75 -3.69 22.61
C ASP A 300 12.22 -3.73 22.86
N ALA A 301 11.68 -4.93 23.06
CA ALA A 301 10.24 -5.12 23.25
C ALA A 301 9.68 -4.33 24.45
N ASP A 302 10.42 -4.27 25.56
CA ASP A 302 10.01 -3.52 26.75
C ASP A 302 10.07 -2.00 26.48
N GLY A 303 11.07 -1.54 25.78
CA GLY A 303 11.21 -0.16 25.32
C GLY A 303 10.07 0.26 24.38
N VAL A 304 9.68 -0.59 23.44
CA VAL A 304 8.51 -0.36 22.57
C VAL A 304 7.24 -0.20 23.41
N LEU A 305 7.01 -1.09 24.38
CA LEU A 305 5.85 -1.00 25.27
C LEU A 305 5.88 0.28 26.12
N ALA A 306 7.06 0.65 26.65
CA ALA A 306 7.23 1.87 27.43
C ALA A 306 6.98 3.13 26.59
N LEU A 307 7.51 3.20 25.38
CA LEU A 307 7.30 4.33 24.44
C LEU A 307 5.83 4.46 24.05
N ARG A 308 5.18 3.38 23.65
CA ARG A 308 3.72 3.34 23.34
C ARG A 308 2.88 3.88 24.50
N LYS A 309 3.18 3.44 25.73
CA LYS A 309 2.50 3.90 26.94
C LYS A 309 2.76 5.39 27.20
N ALA A 310 3.99 5.85 27.05
CA ALA A 310 4.36 7.25 27.23
C ALA A 310 3.68 8.16 26.20
N MET A 311 3.71 7.79 24.89
CA MET A 311 3.02 8.49 23.81
C MET A 311 1.51 8.60 24.05
N ARG A 312 0.88 7.52 24.53
CA ARG A 312 -0.55 7.55 24.89
C ARG A 312 -0.81 8.48 26.07
N SER A 313 0.04 8.43 27.10
CA SER A 313 -0.13 9.24 28.32
C SER A 313 0.08 10.74 28.09
N CYS A 314 0.85 11.15 27.08
CA CYS A 314 1.05 12.56 26.74
C CYS A 314 0.08 13.08 25.66
N GLY A 315 -0.87 12.27 25.17
CA GLY A 315 -1.93 12.73 24.27
C GLY A 315 -1.61 12.63 22.77
N VAL A 316 -0.54 11.93 22.37
CA VAL A 316 -0.20 11.74 20.93
C VAL A 316 -1.31 10.99 20.19
N ARG A 317 -1.89 9.97 20.83
CA ARG A 317 -2.98 9.21 20.21
C ARG A 317 -4.22 10.07 20.00
N GLU A 318 -4.61 10.81 21.03
CA GLU A 318 -5.77 11.72 21.01
C GLU A 318 -5.60 12.81 19.95
N ARG A 319 -4.38 13.37 19.81
CA ARG A 319 -4.04 14.33 18.75
C ARG A 319 -4.22 13.73 17.35
N ALA A 320 -3.81 12.49 17.17
CA ALA A 320 -3.94 11.79 15.89
C ALA A 320 -5.42 11.48 15.56
N GLU A 321 -6.19 11.00 16.54
CA GLU A 321 -7.64 10.76 16.36
C GLU A 321 -8.38 12.07 16.02
N ALA A 322 -8.04 13.18 16.67
CA ALA A 322 -8.61 14.50 16.36
C ALA A 322 -8.24 14.98 14.96
N ALA A 323 -6.99 14.75 14.51
CA ALA A 323 -6.56 15.11 13.17
C ALA A 323 -7.27 14.28 12.08
N ILE A 324 -7.50 12.98 12.33
CA ILE A 324 -8.29 12.13 11.43
C ILE A 324 -9.74 12.63 11.36
N ALA A 325 -10.35 12.99 12.50
CA ALA A 325 -11.70 13.53 12.54
C ALA A 325 -11.84 14.83 11.71
N ASP A 326 -10.87 15.76 11.85
CA ASP A 326 -10.84 17.00 11.05
C ASP A 326 -10.73 16.71 9.54
N LEU A 327 -9.87 15.79 9.15
CA LEU A 327 -9.69 15.41 7.74
C LEU A 327 -10.97 14.79 7.15
N VAL A 328 -11.66 13.94 7.89
CA VAL A 328 -12.93 13.34 7.47
C VAL A 328 -14.03 14.40 7.39
N GLU A 329 -14.14 15.30 8.35
CA GLU A 329 -15.14 16.39 8.31
C GLU A 329 -14.91 17.29 7.08
N ARG A 330 -13.67 17.68 6.82
CA ARG A 330 -13.31 18.45 5.61
C ARG A 330 -13.59 17.68 4.32
N SER A 331 -13.48 16.35 4.34
CA SER A 331 -13.86 15.53 3.19
C SER A 331 -15.38 15.56 2.96
N HIS A 332 -16.20 15.63 4.02
CA HIS A 332 -17.64 15.82 3.92
C HIS A 332 -18.02 17.17 3.31
N GLU A 333 -17.24 18.22 3.56
CA GLU A 333 -17.42 19.51 2.88
C GLU A 333 -16.96 19.45 1.40
N ALA A 334 -15.86 18.74 1.13
CA ALA A 334 -15.30 18.63 -0.22
C ALA A 334 -16.22 17.82 -1.16
N VAL A 335 -16.94 16.82 -0.65
CA VAL A 335 -17.85 15.99 -1.45
C VAL A 335 -18.98 16.79 -2.09
N GLU A 336 -19.39 17.91 -1.47
CA GLU A 336 -20.44 18.80 -2.00
C GLU A 336 -20.05 19.45 -3.34
N ARG A 337 -18.75 19.47 -3.66
CA ARG A 337 -18.22 20.03 -4.90
C ARG A 337 -18.08 18.99 -6.01
N ILE A 338 -18.36 17.73 -5.71
CA ILE A 338 -18.36 16.66 -6.70
C ILE A 338 -19.70 16.69 -7.43
N ASP A 339 -19.65 16.85 -8.76
CA ASP A 339 -20.85 16.80 -9.59
C ASP A 339 -21.32 15.36 -9.74
N THR A 340 -22.23 14.95 -8.85
CA THR A 340 -22.85 13.62 -8.77
C THR A 340 -24.18 13.70 -8.03
N ASP A 341 -24.94 12.62 -7.97
CA ASP A 341 -26.21 12.55 -7.25
C ASP A 341 -26.03 12.48 -5.72
N ASP A 342 -27.14 12.69 -4.98
CA ASP A 342 -27.10 12.73 -3.51
C ASP A 342 -26.83 11.37 -2.88
N GLU A 343 -27.21 10.27 -3.52
CA GLU A 343 -26.95 8.91 -3.06
C GLU A 343 -25.44 8.62 -3.11
N THR A 344 -24.80 8.94 -4.22
CA THR A 344 -23.35 8.84 -4.40
C THR A 344 -22.58 9.72 -3.41
N ARG A 345 -23.02 10.97 -3.16
CA ARG A 345 -22.42 11.84 -2.12
C ARG A 345 -22.51 11.22 -0.73
N ALA A 346 -23.69 10.68 -0.38
CA ALA A 346 -23.88 10.01 0.91
C ALA A 346 -22.94 8.80 1.05
N ALA A 347 -22.81 7.98 0.01
CA ALA A 347 -21.93 6.84 -0.01
C ALA A 347 -20.44 7.23 0.10
N LEU A 348 -20.00 8.31 -0.54
CA LEU A 348 -18.65 8.84 -0.38
C LEU A 348 -18.36 9.33 1.07
N ARG A 349 -19.35 9.92 1.76
CA ARG A 349 -19.21 10.28 3.18
C ARG A 349 -19.04 9.03 4.06
N GLU A 350 -19.87 8.00 3.83
CA GLU A 350 -19.76 6.71 4.53
C GLU A 350 -18.40 6.06 4.28
N LEU A 351 -17.90 6.12 3.04
CA LEU A 351 -16.59 5.61 2.65
C LEU A 351 -15.46 6.33 3.38
N ALA A 352 -15.48 7.67 3.44
CA ALA A 352 -14.51 8.46 4.17
C ALA A 352 -14.49 8.10 5.67
N HIS A 353 -15.68 7.97 6.26
CA HIS A 353 -15.82 7.54 7.66
C HIS A 353 -15.23 6.13 7.86
N ALA A 354 -15.60 5.15 7.03
CA ALA A 354 -15.12 3.78 7.13
C ALA A 354 -13.59 3.67 6.98
N ILE A 355 -12.98 4.51 6.14
CA ILE A 355 -11.53 4.58 5.96
C ILE A 355 -10.85 5.21 7.18
N GLY A 356 -11.36 6.32 7.67
CA GLY A 356 -10.79 7.05 8.81
C GLY A 356 -10.84 6.28 10.14
N TRP A 357 -11.85 5.41 10.33
CA TRP A 357 -12.02 4.63 11.58
C TRP A 357 -11.89 3.12 11.40
N ARG A 358 -11.18 2.67 10.36
CA ARG A 358 -10.87 1.25 10.22
C ARG A 358 -10.04 0.72 11.40
N SER A 359 -10.25 -0.54 11.76
CA SER A 359 -9.53 -1.23 12.83
C SER A 359 -8.36 -2.07 12.33
N ALA A 360 -8.26 -2.23 11.02
CA ALA A 360 -7.20 -2.99 10.35
C ALA A 360 -6.99 -2.46 8.93
#